data_c12de397e20dafe55a511b65b531ece5
#
_entry.id   c12de397e20dafe55a511b65b531ece5
#
_cell.length_a   1.000
_cell.length_b   1.000
_cell.length_c   1.000
_cell.angle_alpha   90.00
_cell.angle_beta   90.00
_cell.angle_gamma   90.00
#
_symmetry.space_group_name_H-M   'P 1'
#
loop_
_entity.id
_entity.type
_entity.pdbx_description
1 polymer ?
#
loop_
_entity_poly.entity_id
_entity_poly.type
_entity_poly.pdbx_seq_one_letter_code
_entity_poly.pdbx_strand_id
1 'polypeptide(L)'
;GRVWTSPAGVGIWMSMLLRPQIDPLAASMLTLVMALAAKKGIEISTGLKSEIKWPNDLVLNKKKICGILTEMSTELMEIQYVIPGIGINVNQKDFPDDIKATATSLYIESGKIQKRSEIIAAIMEAFEGYYDTFIKTQDMSGLIEEYNANLVNLGNEVCVLDPAGEFRGVSEGINKEGALLVRLADGTLKEIISGEVSV
;
A
#
# COMPACT_ATOMS: atom_id res chain seq x y z
N GLY A 1 10.30 -15.04 6.57
CA GLY A 1 9.64 -13.75 6.40
C GLY A 1 10.54 -12.62 6.88
N ARG A 2 10.39 -11.43 6.31
CA ARG A 2 11.13 -10.24 6.75
C ARG A 2 10.62 -9.78 8.12
N VAL A 3 11.52 -9.39 9.01
CA VAL A 3 11.18 -8.84 10.32
C VAL A 3 10.89 -7.34 10.17
N TRP A 4 9.74 -6.91 10.69
CA TRP A 4 9.41 -5.49 10.78
C TRP A 4 9.88 -4.94 12.13
N THR A 5 10.78 -3.96 12.11
CA THR A 5 11.27 -3.31 13.34
C THR A 5 10.34 -2.15 13.70
N SER A 6 9.71 -2.21 14.89
CA SER A 6 8.72 -1.25 15.35
C SER A 6 9.14 -0.58 16.68
N PRO A 7 10.11 0.36 16.64
CA PRO A 7 10.57 1.03 17.85
C PRO A 7 9.43 1.87 18.46
N ALA A 8 9.32 1.80 19.80
CA ALA A 8 8.26 2.49 20.53
C ALA A 8 8.36 4.02 20.38
N GLY A 9 7.22 4.68 20.26
CA GLY A 9 7.10 6.14 20.35
C GLY A 9 7.43 6.91 19.07
N VAL A 10 7.98 6.30 18.02
CA VAL A 10 8.45 7.00 16.81
C VAL A 10 7.68 6.69 15.53
N GLY A 11 7.00 5.56 15.46
CA GLY A 11 6.19 5.15 14.30
C GLY A 11 4.69 5.11 14.61
N ILE A 12 3.90 4.78 13.60
CA ILE A 12 2.50 4.38 13.72
C ILE A 12 2.42 2.89 13.38
N TRP A 13 1.89 2.12 14.32
CA TRP A 13 1.63 0.69 14.20
C TRP A 13 0.19 0.49 14.62
N MET A 14 -0.71 0.32 13.64
CA MET A 14 -2.14 0.16 13.93
C MET A 14 -2.78 -0.88 13.02
N SER A 15 -3.88 -1.46 13.50
CA SER A 15 -4.72 -2.36 12.74
C SER A 15 -6.18 -1.99 12.95
N MET A 16 -7.02 -2.23 11.94
CA MET A 16 -8.46 -2.04 12.02
C MET A 16 -9.15 -3.38 11.87
N LEU A 17 -10.17 -3.63 12.70
CA LEU A 17 -11.03 -4.79 12.56
C LEU A 17 -12.28 -4.39 11.76
N LEU A 18 -12.45 -5.02 10.60
CA LEU A 18 -13.60 -4.81 9.71
C LEU A 18 -14.43 -6.09 9.60
N ARG A 19 -15.74 -5.94 9.40
CA ARG A 19 -16.66 -7.05 9.08
C ARG A 19 -17.49 -6.69 7.85
N PRO A 20 -16.85 -6.60 6.67
CA PRO A 20 -17.54 -6.23 5.46
C PRO A 20 -18.42 -7.37 4.94
N GLN A 21 -19.54 -7.01 4.33
CA GLN A 21 -20.41 -7.94 3.60
C GLN A 21 -20.01 -7.91 2.12
N ILE A 22 -18.86 -8.52 1.79
CA ILE A 22 -18.30 -8.56 0.43
C ILE A 22 -17.85 -9.99 0.09
N ASP A 23 -17.57 -10.23 -1.18
CA ASP A 23 -16.94 -11.48 -1.62
C ASP A 23 -15.53 -11.60 -0.97
N PRO A 24 -15.16 -12.77 -0.41
CA PRO A 24 -13.83 -13.02 0.12
C PRO A 24 -12.69 -12.72 -0.88
N LEU A 25 -12.91 -12.92 -2.17
CA LEU A 25 -11.94 -12.59 -3.21
C LEU A 25 -11.67 -11.08 -3.30
N ALA A 26 -12.64 -10.25 -2.96
CA ALA A 26 -12.49 -8.79 -2.95
C ALA A 26 -11.72 -8.28 -1.73
N ALA A 27 -11.63 -9.04 -0.65
CA ALA A 27 -11.05 -8.57 0.63
C ALA A 27 -9.57 -8.20 0.53
N SER A 28 -8.80 -8.84 -0.35
CA SER A 28 -7.38 -8.51 -0.57
C SER A 28 -7.18 -7.07 -1.08
N MET A 29 -8.14 -6.53 -1.83
CA MET A 29 -8.12 -5.16 -2.35
C MET A 29 -8.23 -4.10 -1.25
N LEU A 30 -8.65 -4.45 -0.03
CA LEU A 30 -8.60 -3.54 1.12
C LEU A 30 -7.18 -3.09 1.46
N THR A 31 -6.16 -3.83 1.04
CA THR A 31 -4.75 -3.37 1.07
C THR A 31 -4.54 -2.13 0.20
N LEU A 32 -5.12 -2.12 -1.00
CA LEU A 32 -5.01 -1.01 -1.96
C LEU A 32 -5.83 0.20 -1.51
N VAL A 33 -7.01 -0.05 -0.93
CA VAL A 33 -7.85 0.99 -0.30
C VAL A 33 -7.10 1.67 0.85
N MET A 34 -6.45 0.88 1.71
CA MET A 34 -5.63 1.40 2.80
C MET A 34 -4.41 2.18 2.28
N ALA A 35 -3.79 1.77 1.17
CA ALA A 35 -2.67 2.48 0.59
C ALA A 35 -3.08 3.88 0.11
N LEU A 36 -4.24 4.03 -0.55
CA LEU A 36 -4.81 5.33 -0.91
C LEU A 36 -5.07 6.20 0.33
N ALA A 37 -5.70 5.62 1.35
CA ALA A 37 -6.01 6.33 2.58
C ALA A 37 -4.76 6.80 3.32
N ALA A 38 -3.76 5.94 3.43
CA ALA A 38 -2.50 6.27 4.08
C ALA A 38 -1.75 7.37 3.32
N LYS A 39 -1.66 7.26 1.99
CA LYS A 39 -1.07 8.29 1.13
C LYS A 39 -1.78 9.64 1.32
N LYS A 40 -3.10 9.65 1.25
CA LYS A 40 -3.92 10.86 1.40
C LYS A 40 -3.78 11.49 2.78
N GLY A 41 -3.87 10.68 3.84
CA GLY A 41 -3.74 11.16 5.22
C GLY A 41 -2.35 11.71 5.54
N ILE A 42 -1.28 11.11 5.01
CA ILE A 42 0.08 11.63 5.13
C ILE A 42 0.19 12.99 4.42
N GLU A 43 -0.32 13.10 3.19
CA GLU A 43 -0.26 14.36 2.44
C GLU A 43 -1.03 15.49 3.13
N ILE A 44 -2.25 15.23 3.62
CA ILE A 44 -3.07 16.23 4.33
C ILE A 44 -2.38 16.71 5.61
N SER A 45 -1.84 15.78 6.41
CA SER A 45 -1.30 16.09 7.74
C SER A 45 0.12 16.64 7.73
N THR A 46 0.93 16.32 6.70
CA THR A 46 2.37 16.64 6.68
C THR A 46 2.80 17.48 5.48
N GLY A 47 2.00 17.55 4.42
CA GLY A 47 2.34 18.14 3.14
C GLY A 47 3.30 17.28 2.28
N LEU A 48 3.73 16.11 2.75
CA LEU A 48 4.63 15.22 2.02
C LEU A 48 3.83 14.38 1.02
N LYS A 49 4.26 14.37 -0.25
CA LYS A 49 3.63 13.62 -1.33
C LYS A 49 4.33 12.27 -1.49
N SER A 50 3.79 11.25 -0.84
CA SER A 50 4.22 9.87 -1.06
C SER A 50 3.56 9.26 -2.29
N GLU A 51 4.18 8.23 -2.82
CA GLU A 51 3.68 7.43 -3.95
C GLU A 51 3.40 6.01 -3.47
N ILE A 52 2.49 5.32 -4.17
CA ILE A 52 2.15 3.94 -3.88
C ILE A 52 3.09 3.02 -4.67
N LYS A 53 3.74 2.10 -3.98
CA LYS A 53 4.44 0.98 -4.59
C LYS A 53 3.59 -0.28 -4.42
N TRP A 54 2.98 -0.72 -5.52
CA TRP A 54 2.15 -1.93 -5.50
C TRP A 54 2.93 -3.16 -4.97
N PRO A 55 2.28 -4.04 -4.19
CA PRO A 55 0.86 -3.98 -3.81
C PRO A 55 0.58 -3.22 -2.50
N ASN A 56 1.55 -3.01 -1.63
CA ASN A 56 1.29 -2.76 -0.23
C ASN A 56 2.26 -1.78 0.46
N ASP A 57 3.01 -1.01 -0.31
CA ASP A 57 4.00 -0.08 0.24
C ASP A 57 3.72 1.37 -0.17
N LEU A 58 4.10 2.32 0.69
CA LEU A 58 4.26 3.71 0.29
C LEU A 58 5.74 4.09 0.33
N VAL A 59 6.13 4.91 -0.65
CA VAL A 59 7.50 5.39 -0.79
C VAL A 59 7.57 6.92 -0.85
N LEU A 60 8.67 7.47 -0.36
CA LEU A 60 9.11 8.84 -0.57
C LEU A 60 10.54 8.79 -1.12
N ASN A 61 10.81 9.51 -2.20
CA ASN A 61 12.12 9.49 -2.85
C ASN A 61 12.63 8.05 -3.10
N LYS A 62 11.73 7.16 -3.56
CA LYS A 62 11.98 5.72 -3.81
C LYS A 62 12.31 4.89 -2.56
N LYS A 63 12.23 5.45 -1.34
CA LYS A 63 12.46 4.74 -0.09
C LYS A 63 11.16 4.48 0.63
N LYS A 64 11.02 3.29 1.20
CA LYS A 64 9.82 2.85 1.91
C LYS A 64 9.61 3.63 3.19
N ILE A 65 8.41 4.21 3.34
CA ILE A 65 7.94 4.86 4.57
C ILE A 65 6.82 4.09 5.24
N CYS A 66 6.09 3.25 4.49
CA CYS A 66 4.92 2.55 5.00
C CYS A 66 4.84 1.15 4.38
N GLY A 67 4.37 0.20 5.18
CA GLY A 67 3.97 -1.13 4.74
C GLY A 67 2.59 -1.46 5.26
N ILE A 68 1.80 -2.17 4.46
CA ILE A 68 0.44 -2.57 4.76
C ILE A 68 0.36 -4.09 4.69
N LEU A 69 -0.34 -4.69 5.64
CA LEU A 69 -0.62 -6.13 5.66
C LEU A 69 -2.09 -6.33 5.97
N THR A 70 -2.81 -7.00 5.10
CA THR A 70 -4.22 -7.34 5.33
C THR A 70 -4.35 -8.82 5.63
N GLU A 71 -4.89 -9.14 6.79
CA GLU A 71 -5.22 -10.51 7.22
C GLU A 71 -6.73 -10.68 7.18
N MET A 72 -7.20 -11.89 6.89
CA MET A 72 -8.62 -12.22 6.82
C MET A 72 -8.88 -13.58 7.48
N SER A 73 -10.01 -13.69 8.15
CA SER A 73 -10.57 -14.96 8.60
C SER A 73 -11.88 -15.24 7.88
N THR A 74 -12.02 -16.44 7.36
CA THR A 74 -13.24 -16.92 6.69
C THR A 74 -13.73 -18.21 7.33
N GLU A 75 -15.03 -18.39 7.38
CA GLU A 75 -15.68 -19.64 7.75
C GLU A 75 -16.81 -19.92 6.75
N LEU A 76 -16.87 -21.15 6.23
CA LEU A 76 -17.85 -21.55 5.21
C LEU A 76 -17.97 -20.58 4.00
N MET A 77 -16.83 -20.06 3.55
CA MET A 77 -16.75 -19.06 2.48
C MET A 77 -17.31 -17.67 2.83
N GLU A 78 -17.63 -17.40 4.10
CA GLU A 78 -18.05 -16.09 4.57
C GLU A 78 -16.92 -15.40 5.35
N ILE A 79 -16.77 -14.09 5.16
CA ILE A 79 -15.82 -13.28 5.90
C ILE A 79 -16.29 -13.14 7.35
N GLN A 80 -15.47 -13.61 8.28
CA GLN A 80 -15.68 -13.34 9.72
C GLN A 80 -15.12 -11.97 10.10
N TYR A 81 -13.95 -11.64 9.58
CA TYR A 81 -13.34 -10.32 9.72
C TYR A 81 -12.16 -10.16 8.72
N VAL A 82 -11.84 -8.90 8.45
CA VAL A 82 -10.63 -8.48 7.74
C VAL A 82 -9.88 -7.49 8.63
N ILE A 83 -8.56 -7.62 8.70
CA ILE A 83 -7.70 -6.77 9.53
C ILE A 83 -6.64 -6.12 8.65
N PRO A 84 -6.89 -4.94 8.06
CA PRO A 84 -5.83 -4.14 7.47
C PRO A 84 -4.93 -3.59 8.58
N GLY A 85 -3.67 -4.04 8.60
CA GLY A 85 -2.61 -3.54 9.45
C GLY A 85 -1.72 -2.57 8.67
N ILE A 86 -1.29 -1.48 9.31
CA ILE A 86 -0.44 -0.47 8.71
C ILE A 86 0.72 -0.10 9.64
N GLY A 87 1.93 -0.07 9.07
CA GLY A 87 3.12 0.42 9.74
C GLY A 87 3.69 1.62 8.99
N ILE A 88 3.85 2.76 9.69
CA ILE A 88 4.40 4.00 9.11
C ILE A 88 5.64 4.43 9.88
N ASN A 89 6.72 4.64 9.15
CA ASN A 89 7.94 5.27 9.67
C ASN A 89 7.72 6.78 9.78
N VAL A 90 7.46 7.29 10.99
CA VAL A 90 7.10 8.70 11.20
C VAL A 90 8.30 9.51 11.66
N ASN A 91 8.75 9.28 12.90
CA ASN A 91 9.77 10.10 13.56
C ASN A 91 11.09 9.35 13.81
N GLN A 92 11.32 8.23 13.14
CA GLN A 92 12.61 7.54 13.14
C GLN A 92 13.67 8.45 12.55
N LYS A 93 14.81 8.55 13.24
CA LYS A 93 15.96 9.38 12.82
C LYS A 93 17.03 8.60 12.07
N ASP A 94 17.01 7.28 12.23
CA ASP A 94 17.97 6.37 11.63
C ASP A 94 17.36 4.97 11.43
N PHE A 95 17.99 4.18 10.58
CA PHE A 95 17.61 2.81 10.25
C PHE A 95 18.85 1.91 10.33
N PRO A 96 18.67 0.60 10.64
CA PRO A 96 19.74 -0.39 10.53
C PRO A 96 20.39 -0.40 9.14
N ASP A 97 21.68 -0.72 9.08
CA ASP A 97 22.49 -0.61 7.86
C ASP A 97 21.96 -1.47 6.70
N ASP A 98 21.33 -2.60 7.01
CA ASP A 98 20.73 -3.53 6.04
C ASP A 98 19.49 -2.97 5.32
N ILE A 99 18.79 -1.99 5.92
CA ILE A 99 17.59 -1.36 5.32
C ILE A 99 17.72 0.15 5.08
N LYS A 100 18.79 0.79 5.54
CA LYS A 100 19.01 2.24 5.42
C LYS A 100 18.99 2.75 3.98
N ALA A 101 19.39 1.92 3.03
CA ALA A 101 19.36 2.28 1.61
C ALA A 101 17.93 2.32 1.04
N THR A 102 17.01 1.52 1.59
CA THR A 102 15.66 1.30 1.04
C THR A 102 14.52 1.82 1.91
N ALA A 103 14.81 2.21 3.17
CA ALA A 103 13.83 2.76 4.10
C ALA A 103 14.11 4.23 4.42
N THR A 104 13.04 4.97 4.72
CA THR A 104 13.10 6.34 5.23
C THR A 104 11.92 6.61 6.16
N SER A 105 11.84 7.82 6.73
CA SER A 105 10.74 8.26 7.58
C SER A 105 10.26 9.66 7.19
N LEU A 106 9.06 10.01 7.62
CA LEU A 106 8.52 11.36 7.41
C LEU A 106 9.42 12.43 8.07
N TYR A 107 10.09 12.09 9.20
CA TYR A 107 11.04 12.98 9.82
C TYR A 107 12.29 13.20 8.95
N ILE A 108 12.90 12.15 8.45
CA ILE A 108 14.12 12.25 7.61
C ILE A 108 13.84 13.08 6.36
N GLU A 109 12.67 12.87 5.72
CA GLU A 109 12.30 13.56 4.49
C GLU A 109 11.89 15.03 4.69
N SER A 110 11.32 15.36 5.87
CA SER A 110 10.83 16.72 6.15
C SER A 110 11.76 17.55 7.05
N GLY A 111 12.64 16.92 7.81
CA GLY A 111 13.43 17.55 8.88
C GLY A 111 12.60 17.97 10.10
N LYS A 112 11.31 17.57 10.20
CA LYS A 112 10.39 18.01 11.25
C LYS A 112 9.74 16.82 11.97
N ILE A 113 9.58 16.96 13.30
CA ILE A 113 8.77 16.02 14.08
C ILE A 113 7.30 16.12 13.64
N GLN A 114 6.72 14.99 13.31
CA GLN A 114 5.34 14.88 12.89
C GLN A 114 4.44 14.45 14.05
N LYS A 115 3.22 14.98 14.11
CA LYS A 115 2.22 14.60 15.12
C LYS A 115 1.47 13.35 14.67
N ARG A 116 1.82 12.20 15.23
CA ARG A 116 1.26 10.90 14.86
C ARG A 116 -0.27 10.83 14.97
N SER A 117 -0.87 11.48 15.98
CA SER A 117 -2.32 11.52 16.15
C SER A 117 -3.04 12.25 15.00
N GLU A 118 -2.45 13.33 14.46
CA GLU A 118 -3.01 14.05 13.32
C GLU A 118 -2.94 13.19 12.04
N ILE A 119 -1.84 12.45 11.85
CA ILE A 119 -1.69 11.51 10.74
C ILE A 119 -2.73 10.39 10.85
N ILE A 120 -2.89 9.79 12.03
CA ILE A 120 -3.89 8.73 12.25
C ILE A 120 -5.30 9.24 11.94
N ALA A 121 -5.68 10.40 12.46
CA ALA A 121 -7.00 10.97 12.23
C ALA A 121 -7.26 11.22 10.73
N ALA A 122 -6.28 11.80 10.01
CA ALA A 122 -6.41 12.06 8.58
C ALA A 122 -6.48 10.76 7.74
N ILE A 123 -5.73 9.72 8.14
CA ILE A 123 -5.81 8.39 7.49
C ILE A 123 -7.17 7.76 7.70
N MET A 124 -7.71 7.80 8.93
CA MET A 124 -9.01 7.20 9.25
C MET A 124 -10.15 7.90 8.49
N GLU A 125 -10.13 9.23 8.43
CA GLU A 125 -11.10 10.01 7.65
C GLU A 125 -11.03 9.68 6.15
N ALA A 126 -9.83 9.63 5.58
CA ALA A 126 -9.63 9.24 4.19
C ALA A 126 -10.06 7.79 3.92
N PHE A 127 -9.75 6.87 4.86
CA PHE A 127 -10.11 5.47 4.75
C PHE A 127 -11.63 5.28 4.69
N GLU A 128 -12.38 5.96 5.54
CA GLU A 128 -13.84 5.89 5.56
C GLU A 128 -14.43 6.22 4.17
N GLY A 129 -13.98 7.32 3.54
CA GLY A 129 -14.45 7.70 2.21
C GLY A 129 -14.10 6.71 1.10
N TYR A 130 -12.87 6.18 1.09
CA TYR A 130 -12.45 5.19 0.11
C TYR A 130 -13.11 3.82 0.34
N TYR A 131 -13.27 3.44 1.61
CA TYR A 131 -13.96 2.21 1.99
C TYR A 131 -15.43 2.24 1.55
N ASP A 132 -16.14 3.34 1.76
CA ASP A 132 -17.53 3.50 1.33
C ASP A 132 -17.66 3.41 -0.21
N THR A 133 -16.68 3.90 -0.94
CA THR A 133 -16.63 3.76 -2.41
C THR A 133 -16.39 2.31 -2.80
N PHE A 134 -15.41 1.65 -2.18
CA PHE A 134 -15.07 0.25 -2.43
C PHE A 134 -16.22 -0.71 -2.13
N ILE A 135 -16.92 -0.53 -1.00
CA ILE A 135 -18.04 -1.41 -0.61
C ILE A 135 -19.19 -1.39 -1.62
N LYS A 136 -19.40 -0.28 -2.33
CA LYS A 136 -20.46 -0.16 -3.34
C LYS A 136 -20.16 -0.95 -4.61
N THR A 137 -18.89 -1.00 -5.02
CA THR A 137 -18.46 -1.68 -6.24
C THR A 137 -17.92 -3.08 -5.97
N GLN A 138 -17.38 -3.32 -4.80
CA GLN A 138 -16.62 -4.52 -4.37
C GLN A 138 -15.40 -4.80 -5.27
N ASP A 139 -14.94 -3.78 -5.99
CA ASP A 139 -13.73 -3.78 -6.82
C ASP A 139 -13.08 -2.39 -6.82
N MET A 140 -11.98 -2.24 -7.55
CA MET A 140 -11.24 -0.97 -7.64
C MET A 140 -11.82 0.00 -8.67
N SER A 141 -12.93 -0.29 -9.37
CA SER A 141 -13.44 0.53 -10.47
C SER A 141 -13.72 1.98 -10.08
N GLY A 142 -14.18 2.22 -8.84
CA GLY A 142 -14.39 3.56 -8.31
C GLY A 142 -13.12 4.30 -7.83
N LEU A 143 -11.97 3.62 -7.77
CA LEU A 143 -10.71 4.11 -7.18
C LEU A 143 -9.49 3.95 -8.09
N ILE A 144 -9.64 3.23 -9.21
CA ILE A 144 -8.54 2.83 -10.09
C ILE A 144 -7.78 4.02 -10.69
N GLU A 145 -8.49 5.08 -11.10
CA GLU A 145 -7.87 6.26 -11.69
C GLU A 145 -6.98 6.97 -10.66
N GLU A 146 -7.50 7.16 -9.43
CA GLU A 146 -6.72 7.79 -8.36
C GLU A 146 -5.56 6.91 -7.92
N TYR A 147 -5.77 5.59 -7.85
CA TYR A 147 -4.69 4.65 -7.51
C TYR A 147 -3.56 4.71 -8.54
N ASN A 148 -3.88 4.59 -9.82
CA ASN A 148 -2.91 4.61 -10.91
C ASN A 148 -2.17 5.96 -11.02
N ALA A 149 -2.86 7.08 -10.79
CA ALA A 149 -2.24 8.42 -10.77
C ALA A 149 -1.18 8.58 -9.65
N ASN A 150 -1.22 7.73 -8.62
CA ASN A 150 -0.30 7.75 -7.50
C ASN A 150 0.67 6.55 -7.46
N LEU A 151 0.65 5.71 -8.49
CA LEU A 151 1.47 4.51 -8.57
C LEU A 151 2.88 4.85 -9.08
N VAL A 152 3.91 4.62 -8.26
CA VAL A 152 5.31 4.97 -8.55
C VAL A 152 5.87 4.29 -9.80
N ASN A 153 5.36 3.12 -10.11
CA ASN A 153 5.82 2.30 -11.23
C ASN A 153 4.95 2.39 -12.49
N LEU A 154 3.93 3.26 -12.53
CA LEU A 154 3.12 3.45 -13.75
C LEU A 154 4.00 3.94 -14.92
N GLY A 155 3.93 3.23 -16.04
CA GLY A 155 4.69 3.55 -17.26
C GLY A 155 6.19 3.25 -17.21
N ASN A 156 6.69 2.71 -16.09
CA ASN A 156 8.09 2.37 -15.90
C ASN A 156 8.33 0.88 -16.10
N GLU A 157 9.58 0.55 -16.49
CA GLU A 157 10.05 -0.83 -16.48
C GLU A 157 10.07 -1.36 -15.04
N VAL A 158 9.50 -2.52 -14.84
CA VAL A 158 9.47 -3.22 -13.54
C VAL A 158 10.03 -4.62 -13.68
N CYS A 159 10.65 -5.09 -12.60
CA CYS A 159 11.04 -6.49 -12.43
C CYS A 159 10.08 -7.14 -11.44
N VAL A 160 9.39 -8.18 -11.89
CA VAL A 160 8.45 -8.96 -11.08
C VAL A 160 9.14 -10.22 -10.61
N LEU A 161 9.21 -10.41 -9.29
CA LEU A 161 9.71 -11.63 -8.66
C LEU A 161 8.55 -12.62 -8.50
N ASP A 162 8.35 -13.44 -9.53
CA ASP A 162 7.34 -14.49 -9.55
C ASP A 162 7.94 -15.83 -9.10
N PRO A 163 7.22 -16.68 -8.33
CA PRO A 163 7.71 -18.02 -7.97
C PRO A 163 8.10 -18.90 -9.17
N ALA A 164 7.49 -18.68 -10.33
CA ALA A 164 7.81 -19.39 -11.56
C ALA A 164 9.01 -18.84 -12.31
N GLY A 165 9.58 -17.75 -11.86
CA GLY A 165 10.75 -17.07 -12.45
C GLY A 165 10.60 -15.56 -12.57
N GLU A 166 11.71 -14.87 -12.48
CA GLU A 166 11.77 -13.40 -12.64
C GLU A 166 11.50 -13.00 -14.09
N PHE A 167 10.72 -11.93 -14.29
CA PHE A 167 10.53 -11.33 -15.61
C PHE A 167 10.42 -9.81 -15.53
N ARG A 168 10.62 -9.15 -16.68
CA ARG A 168 10.56 -7.68 -16.82
C ARG A 168 9.50 -7.27 -17.80
N GLY A 169 8.96 -6.08 -17.60
CA GLY A 169 7.99 -5.46 -18.48
C GLY A 169 7.65 -4.05 -18.05
N VAL A 170 6.78 -3.38 -18.77
CA VAL A 170 6.31 -2.03 -18.44
C VAL A 170 5.00 -2.13 -17.66
N SER A 171 4.94 -1.48 -16.50
CA SER A 171 3.73 -1.40 -15.70
C SER A 171 2.69 -0.49 -16.36
N GLU A 172 1.47 -0.98 -16.56
CA GLU A 172 0.33 -0.22 -17.11
C GLU A 172 -0.71 0.16 -16.05
N GLY A 173 -0.35 0.03 -14.76
CA GLY A 173 -1.26 0.29 -13.66
C GLY A 173 -1.96 -0.97 -13.15
N ILE A 174 -3.06 -0.79 -12.42
CA ILE A 174 -3.87 -1.91 -11.93
C ILE A 174 -5.16 -2.04 -12.72
N ASN A 175 -5.72 -3.27 -12.77
CA ASN A 175 -7.09 -3.50 -13.24
C ASN A 175 -8.10 -3.32 -12.09
N LYS A 176 -9.39 -3.51 -12.38
CA LYS A 176 -10.46 -3.36 -11.37
C LYS A 176 -10.42 -4.43 -10.27
N GLU A 177 -9.79 -5.57 -10.51
CA GLU A 177 -9.55 -6.62 -9.53
C GLU A 177 -8.30 -6.34 -8.67
N GLY A 178 -7.61 -5.21 -8.90
CA GLY A 178 -6.41 -4.80 -8.15
C GLY A 178 -5.12 -5.48 -8.59
N ALA A 179 -5.14 -6.31 -9.63
CA ALA A 179 -3.96 -6.92 -10.20
C ALA A 179 -3.11 -5.89 -10.95
N LEU A 180 -1.78 -5.94 -10.78
CA LEU A 180 -0.86 -5.10 -11.55
C LEU A 180 -0.77 -5.63 -12.99
N LEU A 181 -0.95 -4.75 -13.95
CA LEU A 181 -0.81 -5.03 -15.38
C LEU A 181 0.63 -4.76 -15.82
N VAL A 182 1.27 -5.78 -16.38
CA VAL A 182 2.67 -5.66 -16.87
C VAL A 182 2.74 -6.13 -18.32
N ARG A 183 3.13 -5.23 -19.21
CA ARG A 183 3.33 -5.52 -20.64
C ARG A 183 4.75 -5.99 -20.91
N LEU A 184 4.87 -7.19 -21.42
CA LEU A 184 6.16 -7.79 -21.81
C LEU A 184 6.66 -7.24 -23.16
N ALA A 185 7.93 -7.49 -23.46
CA ALA A 185 8.58 -7.04 -24.71
C ALA A 185 7.94 -7.64 -25.99
N ASP A 186 7.30 -8.81 -25.87
CA ASP A 186 6.57 -9.45 -26.99
C ASP A 186 5.13 -8.91 -27.16
N GLY A 187 4.72 -7.92 -26.36
CA GLY A 187 3.40 -7.33 -26.37
C GLY A 187 2.37 -8.07 -25.51
N THR A 188 2.71 -9.18 -24.87
CA THR A 188 1.84 -9.91 -23.96
C THR A 188 1.55 -9.07 -22.70
N LEU A 189 0.28 -8.96 -22.30
CA LEU A 189 -0.13 -8.34 -21.05
C LEU A 189 -0.27 -9.44 -19.98
N LYS A 190 0.49 -9.31 -18.89
CA LYS A 190 0.37 -10.18 -17.71
C LYS A 190 -0.35 -9.48 -16.57
N GLU A 191 -1.21 -10.20 -15.88
CA GLU A 191 -1.87 -9.78 -14.65
C GLU A 191 -1.16 -10.40 -13.44
N ILE A 192 -0.66 -9.56 -12.55
CA ILE A 192 0.06 -9.96 -11.34
C ILE A 192 -0.83 -9.74 -10.14
N ILE A 193 -1.22 -10.84 -9.50
CA ILE A 193 -2.14 -10.82 -8.34
C ILE A 193 -1.38 -10.62 -7.03
N SER A 194 -0.15 -11.14 -6.96
CA SER A 194 0.71 -11.05 -5.77
C SER A 194 2.17 -11.15 -6.18
N GLY A 195 3.07 -10.66 -5.36
CA GLY A 195 4.52 -10.73 -5.61
C GLY A 195 5.25 -9.48 -5.19
N GLU A 196 6.57 -9.51 -5.30
CA GLU A 196 7.42 -8.35 -5.11
C GLU A 196 7.74 -7.72 -6.48
N VAL A 197 7.54 -6.42 -6.57
CA VAL A 197 7.83 -5.64 -7.78
C VAL A 197 8.89 -4.61 -7.44
N SER A 198 9.99 -4.61 -8.18
CA SER A 198 11.04 -3.58 -8.10
C SER A 198 10.99 -2.67 -9.33
N VAL A 199 11.34 -1.41 -9.11
CA VAL A 199 11.45 -0.35 -10.14
C VAL A 199 12.92 -0.03 -10.35
#